data_59f8abf0da5bee371298fab2f61fe892
#
_entry.id   59f8abf0da5bee371298fab2f61fe892
#
_cell.length_a   1.000
_cell.length_b   1.000
_cell.length_c   1.000
_cell.angle_alpha   90.00
_cell.angle_beta   90.00
_cell.angle_gamma   90.00
#
_symmetry.space_group_name_H-M   'P 1'
#
loop_
_entity.id
_entity.type
_entity.pdbx_description
1 polymer ?
#
loop_
_entity_poly.entity_id
_entity_poly.type
_entity_poly.pdbx_seq_one_letter_code
_entity_poly.pdbx_strand_id
1 'polypeptide(L)'
;MLRRSFTAGLSLFAALPLPVFAQTGDETKFDLIIIGIGAAGLSVAVSAAQNGVKNILLIDKAAFVGGHSALSGGSVNAVYPELQMKQGIKDSPEFWQRQIMETGEFQSDPVLVNTLVNNAQATLHWLREIGIPFDDQVFEAWGGKFQRAHSAGQKRSGMTYV
;
A
#
# COMPACT_ATOMS: atom_id res chain seq x y z
N MET A 1 50.67 -33.99 26.43
CA MET A 1 50.34 -33.61 25.04
C MET A 1 49.43 -34.64 24.47
N LEU A 2 48.08 -34.41 24.51
CA LEU A 2 47.11 -35.33 23.86
C LEU A 2 46.64 -34.68 22.56
N ARG A 3 46.98 -35.30 21.44
CA ARG A 3 46.41 -34.94 20.14
C ARG A 3 45.00 -35.56 20.02
N ARG A 4 43.98 -34.75 19.95
CA ARG A 4 42.62 -35.17 19.59
C ARG A 4 42.47 -35.14 18.08
N SER A 5 42.31 -36.34 17.50
CA SER A 5 41.97 -36.49 16.09
C SER A 5 40.50 -36.19 15.88
N PHE A 6 40.19 -35.17 15.06
CA PHE A 6 38.83 -34.87 14.61
C PHE A 6 38.56 -35.69 13.36
N THR A 7 37.72 -36.71 13.46
CA THR A 7 37.16 -37.42 12.31
C THR A 7 35.94 -36.64 11.81
N ALA A 8 36.09 -36.00 10.65
CA ALA A 8 34.98 -35.37 9.95
C ALA A 8 34.13 -36.47 9.28
N GLY A 9 32.95 -36.68 9.84
CA GLY A 9 31.92 -37.50 9.20
C GLY A 9 31.29 -36.77 8.03
N LEU A 10 31.58 -37.19 6.81
CA LEU A 10 30.96 -36.70 5.59
C LEU A 10 29.59 -37.36 5.47
N SER A 11 28.53 -36.67 5.87
CA SER A 11 27.14 -37.11 5.67
C SER A 11 26.76 -36.88 4.22
N LEU A 12 26.69 -37.93 3.44
CA LEU A 12 26.19 -37.92 2.07
C LEU A 12 24.65 -37.70 2.13
N PHE A 13 24.18 -36.48 1.97
CA PHE A 13 22.76 -36.22 1.72
C PHE A 13 22.45 -36.67 0.29
N ALA A 14 21.88 -37.86 0.16
CA ALA A 14 21.26 -38.29 -1.08
C ALA A 14 20.06 -37.38 -1.37
N ALA A 15 20.20 -36.49 -2.33
CA ALA A 15 19.09 -35.72 -2.87
C ALA A 15 18.13 -36.65 -3.59
N LEU A 16 17.12 -37.14 -2.91
CA LEU A 16 16.02 -37.83 -3.57
C LEU A 16 15.30 -36.82 -4.47
N PRO A 17 15.06 -37.09 -5.75
CA PRO A 17 14.25 -36.25 -6.59
C PRO A 17 12.83 -36.28 -6.02
N LEU A 18 12.38 -35.14 -5.51
CA LEU A 18 10.98 -34.97 -5.15
C LEU A 18 10.16 -35.10 -6.45
N PRO A 19 9.12 -35.93 -6.48
CA PRO A 19 8.26 -36.01 -7.64
C PRO A 19 7.62 -34.65 -7.85
N VAL A 20 7.97 -33.98 -8.94
CA VAL A 20 7.24 -32.82 -9.43
C VAL A 20 5.91 -33.35 -9.95
N PHE A 21 4.87 -33.29 -9.14
CA PHE A 21 3.52 -33.48 -9.61
C PHE A 21 3.18 -32.29 -10.50
N ALA A 22 3.39 -32.40 -11.80
CA ALA A 22 2.72 -31.53 -12.75
C ALA A 22 1.22 -31.85 -12.61
N GLN A 23 0.49 -31.03 -11.89
CA GLN A 23 -0.97 -31.05 -11.96
C GLN A 23 -1.35 -30.69 -13.39
N THR A 24 -1.75 -31.68 -14.17
CA THR A 24 -2.51 -31.50 -15.39
C THR A 24 -3.96 -31.17 -14.99
N GLY A 25 -4.15 -30.03 -14.33
CA GLY A 25 -5.45 -29.46 -14.07
C GLY A 25 -5.76 -28.47 -15.19
N ASP A 26 -7.02 -28.25 -15.45
CA ASP A 26 -7.50 -27.21 -16.39
C ASP A 26 -6.69 -25.93 -16.23
N GLU A 27 -6.16 -25.41 -17.34
CA GLU A 27 -5.41 -24.16 -17.34
C GLU A 27 -6.27 -23.07 -16.71
N THR A 28 -5.93 -22.65 -15.49
CA THR A 28 -6.62 -21.53 -14.86
C THR A 28 -6.24 -20.26 -15.61
N LYS A 29 -7.21 -19.72 -16.36
CA LYS A 29 -7.02 -18.49 -17.13
C LYS A 29 -7.36 -17.31 -16.28
N PHE A 30 -6.45 -16.34 -16.23
CA PHE A 30 -6.64 -15.06 -15.55
C PHE A 30 -6.76 -13.94 -16.59
N ASP A 31 -7.72 -13.03 -16.37
CA ASP A 31 -7.90 -11.84 -17.20
C ASP A 31 -6.85 -10.78 -16.85
N LEU A 32 -6.41 -10.78 -15.58
CA LEU A 32 -5.43 -9.83 -15.04
C LEU A 32 -4.56 -10.50 -13.99
N ILE A 33 -3.24 -10.30 -14.09
CA ILE A 33 -2.27 -10.71 -13.07
C ILE A 33 -1.62 -9.45 -12.50
N ILE A 34 -1.71 -9.28 -11.18
CA ILE A 34 -1.14 -8.14 -10.45
C ILE A 34 0.02 -8.64 -9.60
N ILE A 35 1.20 -8.05 -9.80
CA ILE A 35 2.41 -8.37 -9.05
C ILE A 35 2.64 -7.28 -8.00
N GLY A 36 2.54 -7.67 -6.73
CA GLY A 36 2.59 -6.76 -5.58
C GLY A 36 1.20 -6.48 -5.00
N ILE A 37 0.98 -6.89 -3.73
CA ILE A 37 -0.31 -6.73 -3.02
C ILE A 37 -0.18 -5.62 -1.95
N GLY A 38 0.48 -4.54 -2.30
CA GLY A 38 0.46 -3.29 -1.52
C GLY A 38 -0.71 -2.39 -1.93
N ALA A 39 -0.76 -1.14 -1.43
CA ALA A 39 -1.85 -0.21 -1.74
C ALA A 39 -2.11 -0.06 -3.24
N ALA A 40 -1.07 0.06 -4.07
CA ALA A 40 -1.22 0.21 -5.51
C ALA A 40 -1.85 -1.03 -6.16
N GLY A 41 -1.34 -2.24 -5.85
CA GLY A 41 -1.87 -3.48 -6.42
C GLY A 41 -3.30 -3.77 -5.98
N LEU A 42 -3.62 -3.51 -4.72
CA LEU A 42 -5.00 -3.64 -4.21
C LEU A 42 -5.95 -2.63 -4.88
N SER A 43 -5.51 -1.38 -5.07
CA SER A 43 -6.31 -0.38 -5.79
C SER A 43 -6.58 -0.77 -7.23
N VAL A 44 -5.57 -1.32 -7.93
CA VAL A 44 -5.75 -1.87 -9.28
C VAL A 44 -6.74 -3.02 -9.28
N ALA A 45 -6.65 -3.96 -8.33
CA ALA A 45 -7.55 -5.10 -8.24
C ALA A 45 -9.02 -4.67 -8.04
N VAL A 46 -9.25 -3.77 -7.08
CA VAL A 46 -10.60 -3.24 -6.79
C VAL A 46 -11.15 -2.49 -7.99
N SER A 47 -10.35 -1.59 -8.59
CA SER A 47 -10.76 -0.84 -9.76
C SER A 47 -11.05 -1.75 -10.96
N ALA A 48 -10.22 -2.77 -11.21
CA ALA A 48 -10.45 -3.74 -12.27
C ALA A 48 -11.75 -4.52 -12.05
N ALA A 49 -12.01 -4.98 -10.83
CA ALA A 49 -13.24 -5.68 -10.47
C ALA A 49 -14.48 -4.79 -10.66
N GLN A 50 -14.41 -3.50 -10.25
CA GLN A 50 -15.47 -2.52 -10.46
C GLN A 50 -15.74 -2.28 -11.96
N ASN A 51 -14.73 -2.45 -12.82
CA ASN A 51 -14.84 -2.36 -14.28
C ASN A 51 -15.13 -3.71 -14.96
N GLY A 52 -15.53 -4.74 -14.22
CA GLY A 52 -16.04 -6.00 -14.74
C GLY A 52 -15.01 -7.08 -15.03
N VAL A 53 -13.73 -6.88 -14.67
CA VAL A 53 -12.71 -7.94 -14.74
C VAL A 53 -13.00 -8.99 -13.67
N LYS A 54 -13.09 -10.27 -14.04
CA LYS A 54 -13.57 -11.33 -13.13
C LYS A 54 -12.46 -12.19 -12.56
N ASN A 55 -11.53 -12.63 -13.39
CA ASN A 55 -10.49 -13.58 -13.01
C ASN A 55 -9.18 -12.81 -12.74
N ILE A 56 -9.04 -12.26 -11.53
CA ILE A 56 -7.88 -11.47 -11.13
C ILE A 56 -6.99 -12.32 -10.23
N LEU A 57 -5.72 -12.47 -10.60
CA LEU A 57 -4.70 -13.08 -9.77
C LEU A 57 -3.81 -12.00 -9.18
N LEU A 58 -3.70 -12.00 -7.85
CA LEU A 58 -2.73 -11.17 -7.13
C LEU A 58 -1.60 -12.06 -6.60
N ILE A 59 -0.37 -11.67 -6.84
CA ILE A 59 0.82 -12.37 -6.34
C ILE A 59 1.76 -11.39 -5.64
N ASP A 60 2.37 -11.83 -4.55
CA ASP A 60 3.37 -11.04 -3.82
C ASP A 60 4.49 -11.94 -3.33
N LYS A 61 5.66 -11.35 -3.08
CA LYS A 61 6.79 -12.04 -2.44
C LYS A 61 6.58 -12.25 -0.94
N ALA A 62 5.75 -11.43 -0.31
CA ALA A 62 5.45 -11.49 1.12
C ALA A 62 4.33 -12.50 1.40
N ALA A 63 4.38 -13.11 2.59
CA ALA A 63 3.36 -14.05 3.04
C ALA A 63 2.07 -13.37 3.55
N PHE A 64 2.01 -12.04 3.56
CA PHE A 64 0.85 -11.26 4.02
C PHE A 64 0.46 -10.19 2.99
N VAL A 65 -0.81 -9.86 2.98
CA VAL A 65 -1.40 -8.86 2.08
C VAL A 65 -1.20 -7.45 2.64
N GLY A 66 -1.06 -6.45 1.76
CA GLY A 66 -1.04 -5.03 2.11
C GLY A 66 0.34 -4.39 2.14
N GLY A 67 1.43 -5.16 2.22
CA GLY A 67 2.79 -4.62 2.25
C GLY A 67 2.97 -3.55 3.34
N HIS A 68 3.63 -2.44 3.03
CA HIS A 68 3.81 -1.32 3.96
C HIS A 68 2.49 -0.63 4.36
N SER A 69 1.45 -0.69 3.53
CA SER A 69 0.15 -0.11 3.85
C SER A 69 -0.52 -0.80 5.03
N ALA A 70 -0.36 -2.13 5.16
CA ALA A 70 -0.86 -2.89 6.31
C ALA A 70 -0.18 -2.51 7.64
N LEU A 71 1.04 -1.98 7.56
CA LEU A 71 1.82 -1.54 8.73
C LEU A 71 1.61 -0.05 9.03
N SER A 72 0.88 0.68 8.19
CA SER A 72 0.63 2.11 8.36
C SER A 72 -0.43 2.39 9.43
N GLY A 73 -0.51 3.64 9.89
CA GLY A 73 -1.57 4.11 10.79
C GLY A 73 -2.94 4.30 10.14
N GLY A 74 -3.08 4.05 8.83
CA GLY A 74 -4.35 4.20 8.11
C GLY A 74 -4.75 5.64 7.85
N SER A 75 -3.79 6.55 7.68
CA SER A 75 -4.04 7.95 7.35
C SER A 75 -3.71 8.25 5.90
N VAL A 76 -4.53 9.09 5.27
CA VAL A 76 -4.34 9.61 3.91
C VAL A 76 -4.33 11.13 3.95
N ASN A 77 -3.32 11.75 3.33
CA ASN A 77 -3.29 13.19 3.16
C ASN A 77 -4.06 13.58 1.90
N ALA A 78 -4.99 14.51 2.02
CA ALA A 78 -5.70 15.10 0.90
C ALA A 78 -6.17 16.52 1.24
N VAL A 79 -6.10 17.42 0.28
CA VAL A 79 -6.86 18.68 0.35
C VAL A 79 -8.33 18.33 0.16
N TYR A 80 -9.15 18.62 1.17
CA TYR A 80 -10.57 18.31 1.19
C TYR A 80 -11.38 19.51 1.70
N PRO A 81 -11.71 20.45 0.82
CA PRO A 81 -12.26 21.74 1.22
C PRO A 81 -13.51 21.65 2.08
N GLU A 82 -14.40 20.68 1.82
CA GLU A 82 -15.67 20.54 2.55
C GLU A 82 -15.47 20.28 4.05
N LEU A 83 -14.43 19.53 4.42
CA LEU A 83 -14.10 19.28 5.83
C LEU A 83 -13.18 20.35 6.40
N GLN A 84 -12.18 20.79 5.64
CA GLN A 84 -11.20 21.78 6.08
C GLN A 84 -11.84 23.12 6.36
N MET A 85 -12.75 23.61 5.50
CA MET A 85 -13.47 24.88 5.72
C MET A 85 -14.35 24.85 6.96
N LYS A 86 -14.99 23.71 7.28
CA LYS A 86 -15.77 23.56 8.53
C LYS A 86 -14.92 23.72 9.79
N GLN A 87 -13.63 23.46 9.68
CA GLN A 87 -12.65 23.59 10.77
C GLN A 87 -11.83 24.89 10.67
N GLY A 88 -12.20 25.81 9.78
CA GLY A 88 -11.50 27.08 9.58
C GLY A 88 -10.15 26.96 8.89
N ILE A 89 -9.86 25.82 8.27
CA ILE A 89 -8.58 25.53 7.62
C ILE A 89 -8.67 25.96 6.15
N LYS A 90 -7.71 26.79 5.74
CA LYS A 90 -7.55 27.22 4.33
C LYS A 90 -6.37 26.44 3.73
N ASP A 91 -6.66 25.60 2.78
CA ASP A 91 -5.65 24.75 2.09
C ASP A 91 -5.90 24.78 0.58
N SER A 92 -4.89 24.41 -0.20
CA SER A 92 -5.02 24.21 -1.64
C SER A 92 -4.00 23.17 -2.15
N PRO A 93 -4.29 22.53 -3.31
CA PRO A 93 -3.32 21.64 -3.97
C PRO A 93 -1.98 22.32 -4.24
N GLU A 94 -1.97 23.59 -4.66
CA GLU A 94 -0.76 24.36 -4.97
C GLU A 94 0.07 24.63 -3.70
N PHE A 95 -0.61 24.92 -2.57
CA PHE A 95 0.07 25.09 -1.29
C PHE A 95 0.69 23.79 -0.83
N TRP A 96 -0.03 22.68 -0.94
CA TRP A 96 0.47 21.37 -0.60
C TRP A 96 1.64 20.93 -1.50
N GLN A 97 1.51 21.12 -2.82
CA GLN A 97 2.59 20.84 -3.77
C GLN A 97 3.88 21.58 -3.40
N ARG A 98 3.78 22.88 -3.11
CA ARG A 98 4.92 23.69 -2.67
C ARG A 98 5.54 23.14 -1.39
N GLN A 99 4.74 22.79 -0.39
CA GLN A 99 5.24 22.20 0.86
C GLN A 99 5.98 20.88 0.63
N ILE A 100 5.48 20.00 -0.24
CA ILE A 100 6.19 18.74 -0.57
C ILE A 100 7.54 19.06 -1.20
N MET A 101 7.57 19.96 -2.18
CA MET A 101 8.81 20.32 -2.87
C MET A 101 9.84 20.96 -1.93
N GLU A 102 9.41 21.90 -1.10
CA GLU A 102 10.29 22.58 -0.13
C GLU A 102 10.79 21.62 0.95
N THR A 103 9.90 20.78 1.52
CA THR A 103 10.30 19.81 2.56
C THR A 103 11.23 18.73 2.01
N GLY A 104 11.04 18.33 0.77
CA GLY A 104 11.92 17.41 0.05
C GLY A 104 13.16 18.06 -0.58
N GLU A 105 13.48 19.30 -0.19
CA GLU A 105 14.65 20.04 -0.73
C GLU A 105 14.71 20.06 -2.26
N PHE A 106 13.52 20.10 -2.88
CA PHE A 106 13.33 20.04 -4.35
C PHE A 106 13.93 18.79 -5.04
N GLN A 107 14.13 17.71 -4.28
CA GLN A 107 14.57 16.41 -4.83
C GLN A 107 13.40 15.56 -5.37
N SER A 108 12.17 15.91 -5.01
CA SER A 108 10.98 15.17 -5.49
C SER A 108 10.71 15.45 -6.96
N ASP A 109 10.27 14.44 -7.71
CA ASP A 109 9.81 14.61 -9.09
C ASP A 109 8.53 15.47 -9.10
N PRO A 110 8.56 16.66 -9.74
CA PRO A 110 7.40 17.56 -9.74
C PRO A 110 6.17 16.98 -10.46
N VAL A 111 6.35 16.07 -11.42
CA VAL A 111 5.23 15.41 -12.12
C VAL A 111 4.52 14.46 -11.18
N LEU A 112 5.28 13.68 -10.41
CA LEU A 112 4.70 12.77 -9.41
C LEU A 112 4.01 13.55 -8.27
N VAL A 113 4.62 14.63 -7.78
CA VAL A 113 4.01 15.50 -6.76
C VAL A 113 2.72 16.12 -7.27
N ASN A 114 2.72 16.64 -8.48
CA ASN A 114 1.51 17.20 -9.11
C ASN A 114 0.40 16.15 -9.26
N THR A 115 0.76 14.94 -9.69
CA THR A 115 -0.17 13.81 -9.82
C THR A 115 -0.78 13.44 -8.47
N LEU A 116 0.04 13.35 -7.42
CA LEU A 116 -0.41 13.06 -6.06
C LEU A 116 -1.43 14.10 -5.57
N VAL A 117 -1.06 15.38 -5.56
CA VAL A 117 -1.87 16.43 -4.93
C VAL A 117 -3.20 16.66 -5.64
N ASN A 118 -3.22 16.54 -6.98
CA ASN A 118 -4.44 16.78 -7.76
C ASN A 118 -5.40 15.58 -7.78
N ASN A 119 -4.93 14.38 -7.46
CA ASN A 119 -5.78 13.19 -7.42
C ASN A 119 -6.15 12.76 -5.99
N ALA A 120 -5.53 13.35 -4.96
CA ALA A 120 -5.71 12.91 -3.57
C ALA A 120 -7.16 13.03 -3.09
N GLN A 121 -7.87 14.11 -3.44
CA GLN A 121 -9.28 14.28 -3.08
C GLN A 121 -10.17 13.22 -3.73
N ALA A 122 -10.02 13.00 -5.03
CA ALA A 122 -10.77 11.96 -5.74
C ALA A 122 -10.48 10.55 -5.19
N THR A 123 -9.21 10.29 -4.86
CA THR A 123 -8.81 9.05 -4.20
C THR A 123 -9.48 8.87 -2.84
N LEU A 124 -9.56 9.92 -2.02
CA LEU A 124 -10.23 9.88 -0.73
C LEU A 124 -11.74 9.62 -0.87
N HIS A 125 -12.40 10.23 -1.86
CA HIS A 125 -13.80 9.93 -2.19
C HIS A 125 -13.99 8.47 -2.55
N TRP A 126 -13.19 7.95 -3.49
CA TRP A 126 -13.25 6.57 -3.90
C TRP A 126 -13.02 5.59 -2.74
N LEU A 127 -12.04 5.87 -1.86
CA LEU A 127 -11.80 5.05 -0.67
C LEU A 127 -13.02 5.03 0.27
N ARG A 128 -13.73 6.16 0.42
CA ARG A 128 -14.99 6.21 1.17
C ARG A 128 -16.10 5.40 0.50
N GLU A 129 -16.22 5.48 -0.81
CA GLU A 129 -17.22 4.73 -1.59
C GLU A 129 -17.03 3.22 -1.49
N ILE A 130 -15.79 2.74 -1.44
CA ILE A 130 -15.51 1.30 -1.22
C ILE A 130 -15.61 0.87 0.24
N GLY A 131 -16.00 1.78 1.15
CA GLY A 131 -16.37 1.45 2.52
C GLY A 131 -15.32 1.74 3.58
N ILE A 132 -14.26 2.49 3.28
CA ILE A 132 -13.29 2.91 4.30
C ILE A 132 -13.87 4.06 5.12
N PRO A 133 -14.12 3.88 6.44
CA PRO A 133 -14.79 4.87 7.29
C PRO A 133 -13.78 5.91 7.79
N PHE A 134 -13.52 6.94 7.00
CA PHE A 134 -12.72 8.07 7.45
C PHE A 134 -13.50 8.96 8.42
N ASP A 135 -12.79 9.48 9.43
CA ASP A 135 -13.34 10.47 10.35
C ASP A 135 -13.73 11.76 9.62
N ASP A 136 -14.72 12.48 10.18
CA ASP A 136 -15.16 13.77 9.64
C ASP A 136 -14.31 14.95 10.16
N GLN A 137 -13.08 14.68 10.52
CA GLN A 137 -12.09 15.65 10.96
C GLN A 137 -10.78 15.44 10.22
N VAL A 138 -10.12 16.54 9.90
CA VAL A 138 -8.74 16.54 9.43
C VAL A 138 -7.82 16.91 10.58
N PHE A 139 -6.64 16.33 10.57
CA PHE A 139 -5.64 16.58 11.61
C PHE A 139 -4.26 16.78 10.97
N GLU A 140 -3.30 17.21 11.77
CA GLU A 140 -1.90 17.25 11.37
C GLU A 140 -1.29 15.86 11.62
N ALA A 141 -0.87 15.19 10.54
CA ALA A 141 -0.19 13.91 10.66
C ALA A 141 1.14 14.10 11.39
N TRP A 142 1.59 13.08 12.12
CA TRP A 142 2.86 13.10 12.82
C TRP A 142 4.02 13.42 11.86
N GLY A 143 4.78 14.47 12.17
CA GLY A 143 5.80 15.00 11.27
C GLY A 143 5.28 15.87 10.12
N GLY A 144 3.97 16.04 10.00
CA GLY A 144 3.36 16.99 9.08
C GLY A 144 3.53 18.44 9.55
N LYS A 145 3.24 19.37 8.64
CA LYS A 145 3.28 20.81 8.90
C LYS A 145 1.93 21.48 8.63
N PHE A 146 0.88 20.69 8.38
CA PHE A 146 -0.43 21.21 8.03
C PHE A 146 -1.54 20.17 8.21
N GLN A 147 -2.74 20.63 8.54
CA GLN A 147 -3.91 19.80 8.80
C GLN A 147 -4.57 19.37 7.48
N ARG A 148 -4.21 18.21 6.97
CA ARG A 148 -4.82 17.58 5.78
C ARG A 148 -4.84 16.05 5.85
N ALA A 149 -4.51 15.48 6.99
CA ALA A 149 -4.58 14.04 7.19
C ALA A 149 -6.01 13.62 7.53
N HIS A 150 -6.48 12.59 6.84
CA HIS A 150 -7.75 11.92 7.07
C HIS A 150 -7.46 10.55 7.65
N SER A 151 -8.01 10.22 8.81
CA SER A 151 -7.80 8.93 9.48
C SER A 151 -9.01 8.03 9.30
N ALA A 152 -8.74 6.77 9.07
CA ALA A 152 -9.75 5.71 9.11
C ALA A 152 -9.99 5.22 10.55
N GLY A 153 -10.19 6.16 11.47
CA GLY A 153 -10.38 5.93 12.91
C GLY A 153 -9.05 5.81 13.69
N GLN A 154 -8.92 6.56 14.77
CA GLN A 154 -7.68 6.62 15.59
C GLN A 154 -7.22 5.28 16.21
N LYS A 155 -8.04 4.25 16.15
CA LYS A 155 -7.79 2.94 16.76
C LYS A 155 -7.58 1.80 15.76
N ARG A 156 -7.56 2.07 14.47
CA ARG A 156 -7.46 1.03 13.45
C ARG A 156 -6.16 1.18 12.68
N SER A 157 -5.35 0.14 12.67
CA SER A 157 -4.15 0.07 11.84
C SER A 157 -4.52 -0.12 10.37
N GLY A 158 -3.62 0.20 9.45
CA GLY A 158 -3.80 -0.05 8.03
C GLY A 158 -4.17 -1.50 7.69
N MET A 159 -3.81 -2.45 8.56
CA MET A 159 -4.15 -3.87 8.43
C MET A 159 -5.66 -4.16 8.52
N THR A 160 -6.46 -3.23 9.06
CA THR A 160 -7.92 -3.41 9.17
C THR A 160 -8.65 -3.34 7.82
N TYR A 161 -8.00 -2.78 6.79
CA TYR A 161 -8.60 -2.49 5.48
C TYR A 161 -7.88 -3.15 4.29
N VAL A 162 -7.07 -4.15 4.58
CA VAL A 162 -6.31 -4.91 3.57
C VAL A 162 -6.92 -6.28 3.34
#